data_95173b5b4967070893faa3ccb0885efe
#
_entry.id   95173b5b4967070893faa3ccb0885efe
#
_cell.length_a   1.000
_cell.length_b   1.000
_cell.length_c   1.000
_cell.angle_alpha   90.00
_cell.angle_beta   90.00
_cell.angle_gamma   90.00
#
_symmetry.space_group_name_H-M   'P 1'
#
loop_
_entity.id
_entity.type
_entity.pdbx_description
1 polymer ?
#
loop_
_entity_poly.entity_id
_entity_poly.type
_entity_poly.pdbx_seq_one_letter_code
_entity_poly.pdbx_strand_id
1 'polypeptide(L)'
;ELGIPENVSKIGERVVSLCHNLKKMTVAPANKVYDSREGCNAIVEKNMDRIIAACGSSTIPEGIRSIASGAFYAVSVTEIFIPRSVTEIADLAFWGCADCVSIKVDEDNAVFDSRGDCNAIIESATGKLVLGCPRTVITDRVREIGNSAFARIPLPHCMKIPEGVETIADGAFAQCANMEMLVLPKSLRKIGSRSFWCCMDLQTVMANSSELYIGDNA
;
A
#
# COMPACT_ATOMS: atom_id res chain seq x y z
N GLU A 1 9.96 7.38 -20.54
CA GLU A 1 8.63 7.12 -21.10
C GLU A 1 8.50 5.67 -21.54
N LEU A 2 7.35 5.04 -21.28
CA LEU A 2 6.98 3.70 -21.75
C LEU A 2 5.68 3.81 -22.58
N GLY A 3 5.76 3.42 -23.86
CA GLY A 3 4.58 3.31 -24.73
C GLY A 3 4.20 1.86 -24.97
N ILE A 4 2.93 1.51 -24.79
CA ILE A 4 2.41 0.16 -25.07
C ILE A 4 1.75 0.18 -26.47
N PRO A 5 2.29 -0.57 -27.43
CA PRO A 5 1.74 -0.67 -28.79
C PRO A 5 0.36 -1.32 -28.86
N GLU A 6 -0.31 -1.19 -30.01
CA GLU A 6 -1.67 -1.68 -30.21
C GLU A 6 -1.80 -3.22 -30.15
N ASN A 7 -0.74 -3.94 -30.52
CA ASN A 7 -0.71 -5.40 -30.61
C ASN A 7 -0.29 -6.10 -29.33
N VAL A 8 0.04 -5.36 -28.25
CA VAL A 8 0.37 -5.96 -26.95
C VAL A 8 -0.92 -6.43 -26.28
N SER A 9 -1.00 -7.73 -26.02
CA SER A 9 -2.16 -8.38 -25.41
C SER A 9 -1.87 -8.98 -24.04
N LYS A 10 -0.60 -9.03 -23.61
CA LYS A 10 -0.21 -9.54 -22.30
C LYS A 10 0.94 -8.73 -21.73
N ILE A 11 0.76 -8.28 -20.49
CA ILE A 11 1.76 -7.58 -19.68
C ILE A 11 1.89 -8.35 -18.37
N GLY A 12 3.14 -8.66 -17.98
CA GLY A 12 3.43 -9.35 -16.73
C GLY A 12 3.27 -8.45 -15.52
N GLU A 13 3.27 -9.04 -14.32
CA GLU A 13 3.27 -8.30 -13.07
C GLU A 13 4.57 -7.53 -12.87
N ARG A 14 4.47 -6.39 -12.17
CA ARG A 14 5.63 -5.57 -11.77
C ARG A 14 6.53 -5.13 -12.93
N VAL A 15 5.98 -4.99 -14.13
CA VAL A 15 6.74 -4.69 -15.37
C VAL A 15 7.59 -3.41 -15.29
N VAL A 16 7.22 -2.47 -14.42
CA VAL A 16 7.93 -1.20 -14.20
C VAL A 16 8.49 -1.06 -12.77
N SER A 17 8.57 -2.16 -12.02
CA SER A 17 9.10 -2.13 -10.66
C SER A 17 10.49 -1.52 -10.61
N LEU A 18 10.74 -0.67 -9.58
CA LEU A 18 12.01 0.03 -9.37
C LEU A 18 12.42 1.00 -10.50
N CYS A 19 11.52 1.29 -11.45
CA CYS A 19 11.76 2.28 -12.49
C CYS A 19 11.51 3.71 -11.96
N HIS A 20 12.25 4.14 -10.94
CA HIS A 20 12.05 5.42 -10.23
C HIS A 20 12.03 6.65 -11.14
N ASN A 21 12.71 6.60 -12.28
CA ASN A 21 12.78 7.70 -13.24
C ASN A 21 11.72 7.63 -14.35
N LEU A 22 10.83 6.62 -14.33
CA LEU A 22 9.72 6.52 -15.28
C LEU A 22 8.66 7.55 -14.91
N LYS A 23 8.44 8.52 -15.81
CA LYS A 23 7.51 9.64 -15.59
C LYS A 23 6.28 9.61 -16.49
N LYS A 24 6.31 8.76 -17.52
CA LYS A 24 5.20 8.72 -18.48
C LYS A 24 4.98 7.33 -19.00
N MET A 25 3.71 6.93 -18.97
CA MET A 25 3.22 5.69 -19.55
C MET A 25 2.01 6.00 -20.44
N THR A 26 2.02 5.41 -21.62
CA THR A 26 0.95 5.58 -22.61
C THR A 26 0.60 4.25 -23.23
N VAL A 27 -0.63 4.12 -23.65
CA VAL A 27 -1.12 2.96 -24.41
C VAL A 27 -1.69 3.45 -25.72
N ALA A 28 -1.34 2.77 -26.82
CA ALA A 28 -1.87 3.11 -28.15
C ALA A 28 -3.41 3.06 -28.14
N PRO A 29 -4.12 4.06 -28.68
CA PRO A 29 -5.58 4.10 -28.64
C PRO A 29 -6.25 2.87 -29.27
N ALA A 30 -5.61 2.25 -30.27
CA ALA A 30 -6.10 1.04 -30.92
C ALA A 30 -5.87 -0.25 -30.13
N ASN A 31 -5.13 -0.21 -29.00
CA ASN A 31 -4.93 -1.39 -28.16
C ASN A 31 -6.27 -1.88 -27.62
N LYS A 32 -6.54 -3.19 -27.77
CA LYS A 32 -7.83 -3.83 -27.46
C LYS A 32 -7.95 -4.24 -26.00
N VAL A 33 -6.83 -4.41 -25.31
CA VAL A 33 -6.75 -4.98 -23.94
C VAL A 33 -6.49 -3.93 -22.90
N TYR A 34 -5.62 -2.97 -23.23
CA TYR A 34 -5.14 -1.95 -22.29
C TYR A 34 -5.50 -0.55 -22.76
N ASP A 35 -5.52 0.39 -21.81
CA ASP A 35 -5.55 1.82 -22.05
C ASP A 35 -4.77 2.61 -20.98
N SER A 36 -4.71 3.92 -21.16
CA SER A 36 -4.22 4.90 -20.20
C SER A 36 -5.22 6.05 -20.16
N ARG A 37 -6.46 5.70 -19.77
CA ARG A 37 -7.62 6.59 -19.79
C ARG A 37 -7.43 7.84 -18.94
N GLU A 38 -8.07 8.94 -19.37
CA GLU A 38 -8.07 10.22 -18.64
C GLU A 38 -6.67 10.76 -18.33
N GLY A 39 -5.66 10.34 -19.10
CA GLY A 39 -4.29 10.75 -18.82
C GLY A 39 -3.73 10.25 -17.49
N CYS A 40 -4.26 9.15 -16.95
CA CYS A 40 -3.89 8.60 -15.65
C CYS A 40 -2.41 8.18 -15.54
N ASN A 41 -1.70 8.16 -16.66
CA ASN A 41 -0.28 7.81 -16.69
C ASN A 41 0.04 6.44 -16.09
N ALA A 42 -0.91 5.51 -16.21
CA ALA A 42 -0.87 4.14 -15.75
C ALA A 42 -1.33 3.20 -16.88
N ILE A 43 -1.06 1.91 -16.75
CA ILE A 43 -1.60 0.89 -17.65
C ILE A 43 -2.83 0.29 -16.97
N VAL A 44 -3.96 0.42 -17.65
CA VAL A 44 -5.26 -0.09 -17.21
C VAL A 44 -5.69 -1.26 -18.08
N GLU A 45 -6.07 -2.36 -17.48
CA GLU A 45 -6.71 -3.49 -18.15
C GLU A 45 -8.21 -3.22 -18.29
N LYS A 46 -8.67 -3.05 -19.55
CA LYS A 46 -10.01 -2.50 -19.88
C LYS A 46 -11.17 -3.33 -19.38
N ASN A 47 -11.09 -4.67 -19.53
CA ASN A 47 -12.19 -5.58 -19.19
C ASN A 47 -12.43 -5.73 -17.69
N MET A 48 -11.46 -5.32 -16.87
CA MET A 48 -11.52 -5.41 -15.41
C MET A 48 -11.51 -4.04 -14.72
N ASP A 49 -11.36 -2.95 -15.47
CA ASP A 49 -11.13 -1.61 -14.93
C ASP A 49 -10.03 -1.62 -13.86
N ARG A 50 -8.92 -2.30 -14.18
CA ARG A 50 -7.85 -2.63 -13.24
C ARG A 50 -6.53 -1.96 -13.61
N ILE A 51 -5.93 -1.20 -12.67
CA ILE A 51 -4.56 -0.72 -12.85
C ILE A 51 -3.61 -1.89 -12.61
N ILE A 52 -2.73 -2.15 -13.59
CA ILE A 52 -1.72 -3.21 -13.53
C ILE A 52 -0.28 -2.70 -13.45
N ALA A 53 -0.05 -1.44 -13.81
CA ALA A 53 1.26 -0.80 -13.69
C ALA A 53 1.11 0.71 -13.59
N ALA A 54 1.93 1.34 -12.75
CA ALA A 54 1.94 2.77 -12.49
C ALA A 54 3.37 3.32 -12.40
N CYS A 55 3.53 4.63 -12.51
CA CYS A 55 4.78 5.35 -12.30
C CYS A 55 4.59 6.54 -11.35
N GLY A 56 5.64 7.28 -11.03
CA GLY A 56 5.61 8.32 -9.98
C GLY A 56 4.60 9.45 -10.17
N SER A 57 4.12 9.65 -11.39
CA SER A 57 3.09 10.67 -11.72
C SER A 57 1.75 10.06 -12.09
N SER A 58 1.53 8.78 -11.79
CA SER A 58 0.25 8.12 -12.05
C SER A 58 -0.82 8.56 -11.07
N THR A 59 -2.04 8.67 -11.59
CA THR A 59 -3.26 8.88 -10.80
C THR A 59 -4.20 7.69 -10.97
N ILE A 60 -5.13 7.54 -10.05
CA ILE A 60 -6.18 6.52 -10.12
C ILE A 60 -7.47 7.25 -10.52
N PRO A 61 -7.92 7.15 -11.78
CA PRO A 61 -9.12 7.86 -12.23
C PRO A 61 -10.41 7.20 -11.71
N GLU A 62 -11.48 7.95 -11.75
CA GLU A 62 -12.82 7.41 -11.47
C GLU A 62 -13.15 6.28 -12.47
N GLY A 63 -13.93 5.29 -12.03
CA GLY A 63 -14.24 4.10 -12.83
C GLY A 63 -13.22 2.96 -12.74
N ILE A 64 -12.04 3.18 -12.12
CA ILE A 64 -11.16 2.07 -11.75
C ILE A 64 -11.79 1.29 -10.59
N ARG A 65 -11.88 -0.04 -10.75
CA ARG A 65 -12.44 -0.94 -9.75
C ARG A 65 -11.42 -1.64 -8.90
N SER A 66 -10.23 -1.94 -9.47
CA SER A 66 -9.21 -2.68 -8.73
C SER A 66 -7.78 -2.22 -9.05
N ILE A 67 -6.90 -2.44 -8.08
CA ILE A 67 -5.47 -2.19 -8.18
C ILE A 67 -4.74 -3.52 -8.03
N ALA A 68 -4.04 -3.95 -9.08
CA ALA A 68 -3.38 -5.24 -9.12
C ALA A 68 -2.18 -5.34 -8.17
N SER A 69 -1.82 -6.56 -7.81
CA SER A 69 -0.59 -6.83 -7.05
C SER A 69 0.62 -6.21 -7.74
N GLY A 70 1.37 -5.42 -6.98
CA GLY A 70 2.57 -4.75 -7.46
C GLY A 70 2.35 -3.65 -8.49
N ALA A 71 1.13 -3.16 -8.70
CA ALA A 71 0.86 -2.09 -9.68
C ALA A 71 1.66 -0.81 -9.40
N PHE A 72 1.84 -0.45 -8.12
CA PHE A 72 2.68 0.67 -7.66
C PHE A 72 3.93 0.19 -6.90
N TYR A 73 4.43 -1.00 -7.21
CA TYR A 73 5.56 -1.60 -6.49
C TYR A 73 6.83 -0.74 -6.57
N ALA A 74 7.26 -0.20 -5.42
CA ALA A 74 8.41 0.69 -5.27
C ALA A 74 8.37 1.90 -6.22
N VAL A 75 7.20 2.47 -6.43
CA VAL A 75 6.99 3.67 -7.24
C VAL A 75 7.16 4.91 -6.37
N SER A 76 7.89 5.91 -6.88
CA SER A 76 8.11 7.20 -6.21
C SER A 76 6.88 8.11 -6.33
N VAL A 77 5.74 7.65 -5.81
CA VAL A 77 4.51 8.45 -5.74
C VAL A 77 4.49 9.21 -4.43
N THR A 78 4.13 10.49 -4.48
CA THR A 78 4.07 11.36 -3.28
C THR A 78 2.68 11.46 -2.67
N GLU A 79 1.65 11.30 -3.49
CA GLU A 79 0.26 11.37 -3.06
C GLU A 79 -0.55 10.22 -3.69
N ILE A 80 -1.41 9.60 -2.88
CA ILE A 80 -2.32 8.55 -3.32
C ILE A 80 -3.74 9.00 -3.00
N PHE A 81 -4.59 9.06 -4.02
CA PHE A 81 -6.04 9.25 -3.87
C PHE A 81 -6.77 8.01 -4.39
N ILE A 82 -7.62 7.42 -3.56
CA ILE A 82 -8.44 6.25 -3.89
C ILE A 82 -9.86 6.73 -4.20
N PRO A 83 -10.33 6.69 -5.47
CA PRO A 83 -11.68 7.07 -5.85
C PRO A 83 -12.75 6.15 -5.25
N ARG A 84 -14.00 6.62 -5.22
CA ARG A 84 -15.15 5.85 -4.74
C ARG A 84 -15.41 4.57 -5.54
N SER A 85 -14.98 4.51 -6.79
CA SER A 85 -15.15 3.32 -7.65
C SER A 85 -14.23 2.15 -7.29
N VAL A 86 -13.12 2.38 -6.57
CA VAL A 86 -12.18 1.32 -6.19
C VAL A 86 -12.77 0.46 -5.09
N THR A 87 -12.94 -0.82 -5.37
CA THR A 87 -13.49 -1.83 -4.43
C THR A 87 -12.49 -2.92 -4.06
N GLU A 88 -11.33 -2.98 -4.73
CA GLU A 88 -10.31 -3.99 -4.47
C GLU A 88 -8.90 -3.41 -4.60
N ILE A 89 -8.07 -3.68 -3.61
CA ILE A 89 -6.64 -3.37 -3.60
C ILE A 89 -5.91 -4.67 -3.25
N ALA A 90 -5.19 -5.23 -4.21
CA ALA A 90 -4.47 -6.48 -4.01
C ALA A 90 -3.28 -6.30 -3.07
N ASP A 91 -2.86 -7.37 -2.41
CA ASP A 91 -1.66 -7.39 -1.60
C ASP A 91 -0.45 -6.93 -2.42
N LEU A 92 0.48 -6.20 -1.78
CA LEU A 92 1.66 -5.62 -2.41
C LEU A 92 1.38 -4.55 -3.49
N ALA A 93 0.12 -4.12 -3.70
CA ALA A 93 -0.22 -3.12 -4.71
C ALA A 93 0.64 -1.86 -4.60
N PHE A 94 0.91 -1.39 -3.39
CA PHE A 94 1.68 -0.18 -3.07
C PHE A 94 2.98 -0.47 -2.32
N TRP A 95 3.49 -1.70 -2.39
CA TRP A 95 4.69 -2.07 -1.64
C TRP A 95 5.87 -1.15 -1.95
N GLY A 96 6.47 -0.57 -0.91
CA GLY A 96 7.66 0.25 -1.04
C GLY A 96 7.44 1.64 -1.66
N CYS A 97 6.24 2.21 -1.58
CA CYS A 97 5.97 3.61 -1.93
C CYS A 97 6.53 4.56 -0.86
N ALA A 98 7.87 4.55 -0.68
CA ALA A 98 8.55 5.22 0.43
C ALA A 98 8.45 6.77 0.39
N ASP A 99 8.22 7.34 -0.77
CA ASP A 99 8.09 8.79 -0.96
C ASP A 99 6.66 9.32 -0.71
N CYS A 100 5.71 8.42 -0.45
CA CYS A 100 4.31 8.78 -0.22
C CYS A 100 4.15 9.50 1.12
N VAL A 101 3.61 10.71 1.09
CA VAL A 101 3.37 11.55 2.28
C VAL A 101 1.90 11.91 2.51
N SER A 102 1.06 11.63 1.51
CA SER A 102 -0.38 11.93 1.57
C SER A 102 -1.19 10.78 0.97
N ILE A 103 -2.11 10.26 1.79
CA ILE A 103 -3.04 9.20 1.39
C ILE A 103 -4.45 9.67 1.72
N LYS A 104 -5.32 9.67 0.71
CA LYS A 104 -6.74 10.01 0.86
C LYS A 104 -7.61 9.00 0.14
N VAL A 105 -8.75 8.73 0.71
CA VAL A 105 -9.83 7.94 0.12
C VAL A 105 -11.04 8.83 -0.03
N ASP A 106 -11.74 8.72 -1.15
CA ASP A 106 -12.99 9.44 -1.40
C ASP A 106 -14.01 9.13 -0.29
N GLU A 107 -14.69 10.15 0.22
CA GLU A 107 -15.64 10.03 1.33
C GLU A 107 -16.82 9.09 1.01
N ASP A 108 -17.16 8.98 -0.28
CA ASP A 108 -18.22 8.10 -0.79
C ASP A 108 -17.71 6.69 -1.15
N ASN A 109 -16.43 6.36 -0.87
CA ASN A 109 -15.96 5.00 -1.10
C ASN A 109 -16.61 4.04 -0.09
N ALA A 110 -17.26 2.98 -0.60
CA ALA A 110 -18.02 2.03 0.21
C ALA A 110 -17.15 0.97 0.92
N VAL A 111 -15.90 0.79 0.49
CA VAL A 111 -15.01 -0.30 0.94
C VAL A 111 -13.87 0.22 1.79
N PHE A 112 -13.26 1.31 1.37
CA PHE A 112 -12.09 1.89 2.01
C PHE A 112 -12.39 3.26 2.62
N ASP A 113 -11.62 3.64 3.62
CA ASP A 113 -11.67 5.00 4.17
C ASP A 113 -10.30 5.50 4.65
N SER A 114 -10.19 6.83 4.78
CA SER A 114 -9.05 7.52 5.38
C SER A 114 -9.53 8.59 6.37
N ARG A 115 -10.74 8.42 6.94
CA ARG A 115 -11.37 9.40 7.84
C ARG A 115 -10.60 9.57 9.15
N GLY A 116 -10.77 10.74 9.77
CA GLY A 116 -10.06 11.10 11.00
C GLY A 116 -8.61 11.49 10.74
N ASP A 117 -8.32 11.98 9.53
CA ASP A 117 -6.97 12.41 9.10
C ASP A 117 -5.89 11.34 9.34
N CYS A 118 -6.29 10.07 9.25
CA CYS A 118 -5.39 8.95 9.53
C CYS A 118 -4.25 8.82 8.52
N ASN A 119 -4.38 9.45 7.35
CA ASN A 119 -3.38 9.41 6.27
C ASN A 119 -2.96 7.97 5.92
N ALA A 120 -3.95 7.12 5.72
CA ALA A 120 -3.82 5.69 5.42
C ALA A 120 -5.00 5.21 4.59
N ILE A 121 -4.90 4.01 4.02
CA ILE A 121 -6.05 3.28 3.46
C ILE A 121 -6.47 2.23 4.49
N ILE A 122 -7.70 2.32 4.96
CA ILE A 122 -8.28 1.38 5.91
C ILE A 122 -9.49 0.72 5.24
N GLU A 123 -9.58 -0.60 5.29
CA GLU A 123 -10.76 -1.35 4.89
C GLU A 123 -11.84 -1.18 5.96
N SER A 124 -12.95 -0.53 5.61
CA SER A 124 -13.97 -0.05 6.55
C SER A 124 -14.64 -1.17 7.34
N ALA A 125 -14.87 -2.32 6.69
CA ALA A 125 -15.60 -3.46 7.30
C ALA A 125 -14.77 -4.21 8.34
N THR A 126 -13.44 -4.32 8.13
CA THR A 126 -12.55 -5.17 8.96
C THR A 126 -11.68 -4.36 9.91
N GLY A 127 -11.45 -3.08 9.61
CA GLY A 127 -10.46 -2.28 10.29
C GLY A 127 -9.01 -2.66 9.90
N LYS A 128 -8.82 -3.30 8.73
CA LYS A 128 -7.49 -3.62 8.21
C LYS A 128 -6.86 -2.37 7.59
N LEU A 129 -5.70 -1.95 8.10
CA LEU A 129 -4.86 -0.92 7.49
C LEU A 129 -4.13 -1.53 6.30
N VAL A 130 -4.52 -1.15 5.09
CA VAL A 130 -4.00 -1.70 3.83
C VAL A 130 -2.69 -1.02 3.41
N LEU A 131 -2.60 0.29 3.61
CA LEU A 131 -1.42 1.09 3.31
C LEU A 131 -1.28 2.23 4.29
N GLY A 132 -0.08 2.40 4.80
CA GLY A 132 0.34 3.57 5.57
C GLY A 132 1.48 4.33 4.91
N CYS A 133 1.82 5.48 5.47
CA CYS A 133 2.95 6.32 5.07
C CYS A 133 3.65 6.89 6.31
N PRO A 134 4.75 7.65 6.20
CA PRO A 134 5.48 8.18 7.37
C PRO A 134 4.64 9.04 8.31
N ARG A 135 3.54 9.62 7.81
CA ARG A 135 2.63 10.49 8.57
C ARG A 135 1.34 9.81 8.98
N THR A 136 1.25 8.50 8.85
CA THR A 136 0.04 7.76 9.25
C THR A 136 -0.19 7.84 10.75
N VAL A 137 -1.41 8.16 11.11
CA VAL A 137 -1.94 8.03 12.47
C VAL A 137 -2.78 6.76 12.53
N ILE A 138 -2.30 5.74 13.24
CA ILE A 138 -3.06 4.52 13.45
C ILE A 138 -4.16 4.82 14.47
N THR A 139 -5.40 4.87 14.01
CA THR A 139 -6.56 5.22 14.84
C THR A 139 -7.08 3.99 15.62
N ASP A 140 -7.96 4.22 16.58
CA ASP A 140 -8.64 3.19 17.37
C ASP A 140 -9.57 2.26 16.56
N ARG A 141 -9.82 2.60 15.29
CA ARG A 141 -10.58 1.78 14.33
C ARG A 141 -9.77 0.65 13.73
N VAL A 142 -8.43 0.75 13.78
CA VAL A 142 -7.55 -0.27 13.21
C VAL A 142 -7.50 -1.49 14.13
N ARG A 143 -7.78 -2.67 13.54
CA ARG A 143 -7.70 -3.98 14.19
C ARG A 143 -6.52 -4.79 13.68
N GLU A 144 -6.16 -4.58 12.43
CA GLU A 144 -5.06 -5.27 11.76
C GLU A 144 -4.18 -4.29 11.00
N ILE A 145 -2.87 -4.41 11.15
CA ILE A 145 -1.90 -3.81 10.24
C ILE A 145 -1.64 -4.85 9.16
N GLY A 146 -2.12 -4.58 7.95
CA GLY A 146 -2.18 -5.54 6.86
C GLY A 146 -0.82 -5.94 6.28
N ASN A 147 -0.84 -6.90 5.37
CA ASN A 147 0.35 -7.41 4.69
C ASN A 147 1.13 -6.26 4.03
N SER A 148 2.40 -6.12 4.44
CA SER A 148 3.32 -5.11 3.88
C SER A 148 2.82 -3.65 3.96
N ALA A 149 1.90 -3.33 4.86
CA ALA A 149 1.23 -2.02 4.95
C ALA A 149 2.20 -0.84 5.13
N PHE A 150 3.34 -1.06 5.77
CA PHE A 150 4.42 -0.08 5.95
C PHE A 150 5.76 -0.53 5.35
N ALA A 151 5.75 -1.56 4.49
CA ALA A 151 7.01 -2.09 3.97
C ALA A 151 7.84 -1.03 3.24
N ARG A 152 9.13 -0.90 3.61
CA ARG A 152 10.10 0.11 3.12
C ARG A 152 9.73 1.56 3.41
N ILE A 153 8.78 1.81 4.29
CA ILE A 153 8.42 3.17 4.69
C ILE A 153 9.42 3.66 5.76
N PRO A 154 9.98 4.88 5.61
CA PRO A 154 10.75 5.49 6.68
C PRO A 154 9.82 5.90 7.82
N LEU A 155 9.94 5.26 8.97
CA LEU A 155 9.06 5.46 10.12
C LEU A 155 9.72 6.34 11.19
N PRO A 156 8.96 6.88 12.16
CA PRO A 156 9.52 7.58 13.31
C PRO A 156 10.45 6.70 14.12
N HIS A 157 11.49 7.27 14.75
CA HIS A 157 12.43 6.53 15.61
C HIS A 157 11.73 5.71 16.70
N CYS A 158 10.65 6.23 17.26
CA CYS A 158 9.81 5.52 18.21
C CYS A 158 8.38 5.42 17.65
N MET A 159 7.94 4.21 17.38
CA MET A 159 6.58 3.93 16.93
C MET A 159 5.79 3.21 18.02
N LYS A 160 4.60 3.73 18.31
CA LYS A 160 3.67 3.11 19.25
C LYS A 160 2.44 2.64 18.48
N ILE A 161 2.17 1.34 18.55
CA ILE A 161 0.94 0.75 18.03
C ILE A 161 -0.15 0.96 19.11
N PRO A 162 -1.31 1.55 18.77
CA PRO A 162 -2.36 1.83 19.74
C PRO A 162 -3.09 0.56 20.21
N GLU A 163 -3.74 0.68 21.36
CA GLU A 163 -4.66 -0.37 21.84
C GLU A 163 -5.82 -0.57 20.84
N GLY A 164 -6.28 -1.81 20.72
CA GLY A 164 -7.29 -2.22 19.73
C GLY A 164 -6.69 -2.93 18.52
N VAL A 165 -5.41 -2.72 18.21
CA VAL A 165 -4.73 -3.52 17.18
C VAL A 165 -4.45 -4.92 17.74
N GLU A 166 -4.97 -5.94 17.04
CA GLU A 166 -4.90 -7.34 17.44
C GLU A 166 -3.90 -8.13 16.57
N THR A 167 -3.67 -7.69 15.34
CA THR A 167 -2.81 -8.40 14.37
C THR A 167 -1.86 -7.43 13.66
N ILE A 168 -0.60 -7.84 13.57
CA ILE A 168 0.39 -7.34 12.62
C ILE A 168 0.61 -8.46 11.62
N ALA A 169 0.25 -8.24 10.35
CA ALA A 169 0.29 -9.26 9.30
C ALA A 169 1.69 -9.45 8.71
N ASP A 170 1.83 -10.38 7.76
CA ASP A 170 3.11 -10.76 7.18
C ASP A 170 3.81 -9.58 6.49
N GLY A 171 5.07 -9.37 6.81
CA GLY A 171 5.89 -8.31 6.23
C GLY A 171 5.41 -6.90 6.54
N ALA A 172 4.48 -6.68 7.46
CA ALA A 172 3.80 -5.39 7.67
C ALA A 172 4.76 -4.19 7.79
N PHE A 173 5.89 -4.36 8.43
CA PHE A 173 6.95 -3.37 8.61
C PHE A 173 8.27 -3.78 7.96
N ALA A 174 8.26 -4.73 7.02
CA ALA A 174 9.50 -5.22 6.42
C ALA A 174 10.32 -4.08 5.80
N GLN A 175 11.63 -4.07 6.06
CA GLN A 175 12.58 -3.07 5.53
C GLN A 175 12.25 -1.62 5.92
N CYS A 176 11.54 -1.39 7.02
CA CYS A 176 11.34 -0.04 7.54
C CYS A 176 12.66 0.56 8.01
N ALA A 177 12.92 1.79 7.57
CA ALA A 177 14.08 2.57 8.02
C ALA A 177 13.71 3.50 9.20
N ASN A 178 14.70 3.94 9.96
CA ASN A 178 14.64 4.89 11.06
C ASN A 178 13.89 4.42 12.32
N MET A 179 13.14 3.34 12.29
CA MET A 179 12.42 2.84 13.45
C MET A 179 13.38 2.12 14.40
N GLU A 180 13.72 2.77 15.51
CA GLU A 180 14.64 2.22 16.54
C GLU A 180 13.90 1.52 17.68
N MET A 181 12.68 2.00 17.98
CA MET A 181 11.86 1.46 19.06
C MET A 181 10.42 1.22 18.59
N LEU A 182 9.88 0.07 18.96
CA LEU A 182 8.49 -0.29 18.71
C LEU A 182 7.80 -0.67 20.02
N VAL A 183 6.67 -0.02 20.32
CA VAL A 183 5.85 -0.33 21.49
C VAL A 183 4.56 -0.99 21.00
N LEU A 184 4.36 -2.24 21.43
CA LEU A 184 3.22 -3.06 21.07
C LEU A 184 2.12 -3.00 22.13
N PRO A 185 0.81 -2.98 21.73
CA PRO A 185 -0.31 -2.89 22.66
C PRO A 185 -0.57 -4.21 23.38
N LYS A 186 -1.31 -4.16 24.49
CA LYS A 186 -1.76 -5.35 25.22
C LYS A 186 -2.78 -6.17 24.41
N SER A 187 -3.51 -5.51 23.52
CA SER A 187 -4.49 -6.15 22.64
C SER A 187 -3.88 -7.03 21.56
N LEU A 188 -2.57 -6.92 21.30
CA LEU A 188 -1.92 -7.66 20.20
C LEU A 188 -1.89 -9.16 20.48
N ARG A 189 -2.35 -9.96 19.52
CA ARG A 189 -2.44 -11.43 19.59
C ARG A 189 -1.51 -12.11 18.59
N LYS A 190 -1.22 -11.45 17.47
CA LYS A 190 -0.46 -12.06 16.39
C LYS A 190 0.51 -11.08 15.73
N ILE A 191 1.74 -11.56 15.53
CA ILE A 191 2.73 -10.98 14.65
C ILE A 191 2.99 -12.01 13.54
N GLY A 192 2.77 -11.61 12.29
CA GLY A 192 2.95 -12.44 11.11
C GLY A 192 4.43 -12.69 10.77
N SER A 193 4.66 -13.54 9.80
CA SER A 193 6.01 -13.87 9.34
C SER A 193 6.67 -12.66 8.68
N ARG A 194 7.97 -12.49 8.93
CA ARG A 194 8.79 -11.41 8.35
C ARG A 194 8.26 -10.01 8.62
N SER A 195 7.46 -9.80 9.66
CA SER A 195 6.82 -8.52 9.96
C SER A 195 7.81 -7.39 10.12
N PHE A 196 8.98 -7.64 10.69
CA PHE A 196 10.06 -6.67 10.89
C PHE A 196 11.33 -7.07 10.13
N TRP A 197 11.18 -7.90 9.10
CA TRP A 197 12.34 -8.38 8.34
C TRP A 197 13.17 -7.22 7.77
N CYS A 198 14.48 -7.26 8.01
CA CYS A 198 15.41 -6.20 7.59
C CYS A 198 15.09 -4.79 8.11
N CYS A 199 14.44 -4.65 9.26
CA CYS A 199 14.40 -3.38 10.00
C CYS A 199 15.76 -3.14 10.67
N MET A 200 16.72 -2.63 9.92
CA MET A 200 18.14 -2.59 10.35
C MET A 200 18.39 -1.63 11.52
N ASP A 201 17.51 -0.66 11.74
CA ASP A 201 17.63 0.32 12.81
C ASP A 201 16.90 -0.12 14.10
N LEU A 202 16.08 -1.20 14.05
CA LEU A 202 15.25 -1.62 15.18
C LEU A 202 16.11 -2.25 16.30
N GLN A 203 16.12 -1.58 17.44
CA GLN A 203 16.93 -1.97 18.63
C GLN A 203 16.05 -2.51 19.75
N THR A 204 14.83 -2.02 19.88
CA THR A 204 13.97 -2.35 21.02
C THR A 204 12.53 -2.60 20.58
N VAL A 205 11.99 -3.74 21.00
CA VAL A 205 10.55 -4.06 20.89
C VAL A 205 9.99 -4.28 22.29
N MET A 206 9.06 -3.43 22.70
CA MET A 206 8.37 -3.55 23.99
C MET A 206 7.00 -4.21 23.77
N ALA A 207 6.87 -5.46 24.17
CA ALA A 207 5.62 -6.21 24.10
C ALA A 207 5.00 -6.34 25.48
N ASN A 208 3.71 -6.01 25.61
CA ASN A 208 2.95 -6.07 26.85
C ASN A 208 1.78 -7.08 26.79
N SER A 209 1.66 -7.86 25.71
CA SER A 209 0.65 -8.89 25.56
C SER A 209 1.00 -10.13 26.40
N SER A 210 0.00 -10.75 27.02
CA SER A 210 0.17 -11.99 27.81
C SER A 210 0.19 -13.25 26.94
N GLU A 211 -0.40 -13.18 25.74
CA GLU A 211 -0.49 -14.29 24.79
C GLU A 211 -0.24 -13.73 23.39
N LEU A 212 0.95 -13.91 22.88
CA LEU A 212 1.38 -13.39 21.60
C LEU A 212 1.96 -14.51 20.73
N TYR A 213 1.32 -14.78 19.59
CA TYR A 213 1.91 -15.61 18.55
C TYR A 213 2.87 -14.78 17.69
N ILE A 214 4.06 -15.31 17.47
CA ILE A 214 5.08 -14.67 16.60
C ILE A 214 5.42 -15.65 15.49
N GLY A 215 5.23 -15.21 14.25
CA GLY A 215 5.52 -15.98 13.05
C GLY A 215 7.01 -16.09 12.72
N ASP A 216 7.33 -16.84 11.68
CA ASP A 216 8.70 -17.12 11.28
C ASP A 216 9.42 -15.84 10.79
N ASN A 217 10.66 -15.66 11.29
CA ASN A 217 11.51 -14.51 10.90
C ASN A 217 10.85 -13.14 11.11
N ALA A 218 9.93 -13.02 12.08
CA ALA A 218 9.24 -11.78 12.42
C ALA A 218 10.19 -10.67 12.87
#